data_ede11b1979c64b0c325457cce1fa81ee
#
_entry.id   ede11b1979c64b0c325457cce1fa81ee
#
_cell.length_a   1.000
_cell.length_b   1.000
_cell.length_c   1.000
_cell.angle_alpha   90.00
_cell.angle_beta   90.00
_cell.angle_gamma   90.00
#
_symmetry.space_group_name_H-M   'P 1'
#
loop_
_entity.id
_entity.type
_entity.pdbx_description
1 polymer ?
#
loop_
_entity_poly.entity_id
_entity_poly.type
_entity_poly.pdbx_seq_one_letter_code
_entity_poly.pdbx_strand_id
1 'polypeptide(L)'
;MPLVILIILFLISNSKKGGKKISSQTLISLSNQDNAFLIDLRESEAFQNGHITNSINIPFNNLANRTNEITQQDKSIILICDMGSVSPNAGEILKKEGFTNVLILKGGINEWRMQNLPLV
;
A
#
# COMPACT_ATOMS: atom_id res chain seq x y z
N MET A 1 -21.60 28.51 4.58
CA MET A 1 -20.50 28.30 5.50
C MET A 1 -19.30 27.67 4.82
N PRO A 2 -18.63 28.42 3.93
CA PRO A 2 -17.54 27.84 3.14
C PRO A 2 -16.34 27.38 3.99
N LEU A 3 -16.10 28.02 5.13
CA LEU A 3 -14.96 27.70 6.00
C LEU A 3 -15.10 26.30 6.61
N VAL A 4 -16.30 25.92 7.04
CA VAL A 4 -16.57 24.60 7.62
C VAL A 4 -16.37 23.50 6.57
N ILE A 5 -16.83 23.74 5.35
CA ILE A 5 -16.67 22.80 4.23
C ILE A 5 -15.18 22.60 3.92
N LEU A 6 -14.39 23.68 3.91
CA LEU A 6 -12.94 23.58 3.68
C LEU A 6 -12.23 22.78 4.77
N ILE A 7 -12.62 22.94 6.04
CA ILE A 7 -12.05 22.19 7.16
C ILE A 7 -12.40 20.71 7.02
N ILE A 8 -13.65 20.38 6.68
CA ILE A 8 -14.09 18.99 6.49
C ILE A 8 -13.29 18.34 5.33
N LEU A 9 -13.14 19.03 4.21
CA LEU A 9 -12.37 18.54 3.07
C LEU A 9 -10.90 18.32 3.44
N PHE A 10 -10.32 19.23 4.22
CA PHE A 10 -8.95 19.09 4.69
C PHE A 10 -8.79 17.85 5.58
N LEU A 11 -9.69 17.63 6.53
CA LEU A 11 -9.66 16.47 7.43
C LEU A 11 -9.82 15.17 6.65
N ILE A 12 -10.74 15.11 5.68
CA ILE A 12 -10.94 13.95 4.82
C ILE A 12 -9.66 13.67 4.01
N SER A 13 -9.05 14.70 3.43
CA SER A 13 -7.83 14.58 2.66
C SER A 13 -6.67 14.04 3.53
N ASN A 14 -6.53 14.54 4.77
CA ASN A 14 -5.51 14.09 5.70
C ASN A 14 -5.70 12.64 6.13
N SER A 15 -6.95 12.19 6.32
CA SER A 15 -7.23 10.82 6.75
C SER A 15 -6.87 9.79 5.67
N LYS A 16 -6.68 10.24 4.41
CA LYS A 16 -6.30 9.39 3.28
C LYS A 16 -4.85 9.61 2.84
N LYS A 17 -3.99 10.06 3.75
CA LYS A 17 -2.59 10.30 3.43
C LYS A 17 -1.95 9.05 2.83
N GLY A 18 -1.35 9.20 1.65
CA GLY A 18 -0.65 8.14 0.96
C GLY A 18 -1.54 7.12 0.26
N GLY A 19 -2.84 7.12 0.53
CA GLY A 19 -3.79 6.19 -0.05
C GLY A 19 -4.81 5.71 0.96
N LYS A 20 -5.89 5.11 0.45
CA LYS A 20 -6.94 4.54 1.30
C LYS A 20 -6.43 3.24 1.94
N LYS A 21 -6.67 3.09 3.24
CA LYS A 21 -6.37 1.85 3.95
C LYS A 21 -7.44 0.81 3.64
N ILE A 22 -7.01 -0.40 3.34
CA ILE A 22 -7.90 -1.52 3.04
C ILE A 22 -7.62 -2.70 3.97
N SER A 23 -8.63 -3.54 4.18
CA SER A 23 -8.49 -4.76 4.96
C SER A 23 -7.78 -5.86 4.15
N SER A 24 -7.34 -6.90 4.85
CA SER A 24 -6.78 -8.09 4.20
C SER A 24 -7.80 -8.76 3.27
N GLN A 25 -9.08 -8.76 3.65
CA GLN A 25 -10.14 -9.33 2.81
C GLN A 25 -10.29 -8.57 1.49
N THR A 26 -10.23 -7.24 1.55
CA THR A 26 -10.28 -6.42 0.33
C THR A 26 -9.08 -6.69 -0.56
N LEU A 27 -7.87 -6.79 0.02
CA LEU A 27 -6.66 -7.13 -0.74
C LEU A 27 -6.85 -8.48 -1.44
N ILE A 28 -7.31 -9.50 -0.70
CA ILE A 28 -7.51 -10.84 -1.25
C ILE A 28 -8.51 -10.80 -2.42
N SER A 29 -9.62 -10.07 -2.24
CA SER A 29 -10.62 -9.91 -3.29
C SER A 29 -10.05 -9.29 -4.55
N LEU A 30 -9.30 -8.20 -4.41
CA LEU A 30 -8.65 -7.53 -5.54
C LEU A 30 -7.62 -8.44 -6.22
N SER A 31 -6.85 -9.17 -5.43
CA SER A 31 -5.87 -10.12 -5.96
C SER A 31 -6.53 -11.25 -6.74
N ASN A 32 -7.64 -11.79 -6.22
CA ASN A 32 -8.38 -12.85 -6.89
C ASN A 32 -9.01 -12.39 -8.21
N GLN A 33 -9.28 -11.10 -8.34
CA GLN A 33 -9.82 -10.50 -9.57
C GLN A 33 -8.70 -10.07 -10.53
N ASP A 34 -7.45 -10.38 -10.21
CA ASP A 34 -6.27 -9.93 -10.97
C ASP A 34 -6.24 -8.41 -11.10
N ASN A 35 -6.66 -7.71 -10.05
CA ASN A 35 -6.75 -6.25 -10.02
C ASN A 35 -5.90 -5.66 -8.89
N ALA A 36 -4.81 -6.32 -8.55
CA ALA A 36 -3.89 -5.85 -7.50
C ALA A 36 -2.45 -5.98 -7.96
N PHE A 37 -1.68 -4.92 -7.73
CA PHE A 37 -0.23 -4.91 -7.88
C PHE A 37 0.35 -4.69 -6.49
N LEU A 38 0.95 -5.72 -5.91
CA LEU A 38 1.37 -5.72 -4.50
C LEU A 38 2.83 -5.33 -4.38
N ILE A 39 3.12 -4.31 -3.58
CA ILE A 39 4.49 -3.86 -3.31
C ILE A 39 4.77 -4.02 -1.82
N ASP A 40 5.73 -4.89 -1.50
CA ASP A 40 6.20 -5.08 -0.13
C ASP A 40 7.39 -4.14 0.11
N LEU A 41 7.21 -3.22 1.04
CA LEU A 41 8.16 -2.13 1.33
C LEU A 41 9.18 -2.51 2.40
N ARG A 42 9.12 -3.75 2.91
CA ARG A 42 10.04 -4.21 3.95
C ARG A 42 11.42 -4.45 3.35
N GLU A 43 12.41 -4.60 4.24
CA GLU A 43 13.74 -4.99 3.82
C GLU A 43 13.73 -6.36 3.15
N SER A 44 14.66 -6.57 2.23
CA SER A 44 14.78 -7.80 1.43
C SER A 44 14.78 -9.06 2.30
N GLU A 45 15.49 -9.04 3.42
CA GLU A 45 15.58 -10.18 4.32
C GLU A 45 14.21 -10.53 4.91
N ALA A 46 13.45 -9.55 5.34
CA ALA A 46 12.10 -9.77 5.87
C ALA A 46 11.19 -10.35 4.79
N PHE A 47 11.27 -9.84 3.57
CA PHE A 47 10.50 -10.33 2.44
C PHE A 47 10.82 -11.80 2.15
N GLN A 48 12.09 -12.17 2.16
CA GLN A 48 12.52 -13.55 1.89
C GLN A 48 12.04 -14.53 2.95
N ASN A 49 11.87 -14.08 4.19
CA ASN A 49 11.39 -14.89 5.30
C ASN A 49 9.88 -15.13 5.29
N GLY A 50 9.18 -14.54 4.37
CA GLY A 50 7.73 -14.74 4.22
C GLY A 50 7.06 -13.46 3.70
N HIS A 51 6.29 -13.59 2.62
CA HIS A 51 5.60 -12.47 1.99
C HIS A 51 4.28 -12.92 1.39
N ILE A 52 3.43 -11.97 1.06
CA ILE A 52 2.14 -12.25 0.42
C ILE A 52 2.39 -12.69 -1.02
N THR A 53 1.70 -13.74 -1.44
CA THR A 53 1.81 -14.28 -2.79
C THR A 53 1.68 -13.19 -3.85
N ASN A 54 2.55 -13.22 -4.84
CA ASN A 54 2.57 -12.28 -5.98
C ASN A 54 3.01 -10.85 -5.62
N SER A 55 3.43 -10.60 -4.39
CA SER A 55 4.00 -9.29 -4.07
C SER A 55 5.43 -9.19 -4.59
N ILE A 56 5.83 -8.00 -5.01
CA ILE A 56 7.22 -7.69 -5.34
C ILE A 56 7.83 -6.91 -4.18
N ASN A 57 9.13 -7.07 -4.00
CA ASN A 57 9.84 -6.37 -2.94
C ASN A 57 10.54 -5.13 -3.49
N ILE A 58 10.10 -3.98 -3.02
CA ILE A 58 10.79 -2.71 -3.23
C ILE A 58 10.93 -2.07 -1.85
N PRO A 59 12.08 -2.23 -1.19
CA PRO A 59 12.28 -1.62 0.12
C PRO A 59 12.00 -0.12 0.08
N PHE A 60 11.42 0.41 1.15
CA PHE A 60 10.96 1.80 1.18
C PHE A 60 12.05 2.79 0.75
N ASN A 61 13.28 2.57 1.21
CA ASN A 61 14.40 3.47 0.89
C ASN A 61 14.77 3.49 -0.58
N ASN A 62 14.35 2.47 -1.34
CA ASN A 62 14.62 2.35 -2.77
C ASN A 62 13.46 2.75 -3.65
N LEU A 63 12.28 3.01 -3.05
CA LEU A 63 11.05 3.19 -3.82
C LEU A 63 11.15 4.33 -4.82
N ALA A 64 11.65 5.49 -4.40
CA ALA A 64 11.73 6.66 -5.26
C ALA A 64 12.57 6.41 -6.52
N ASN A 65 13.55 5.52 -6.43
CA ASN A 65 14.45 5.20 -7.55
C ASN A 65 13.99 4.00 -8.37
N ARG A 66 12.93 3.32 -7.95
CA ARG A 66 12.48 2.08 -8.57
C ARG A 66 11.01 2.11 -8.99
N THR A 67 10.44 3.29 -9.12
CA THR A 67 9.03 3.43 -9.54
C THR A 67 8.78 2.89 -10.95
N ASN A 68 9.81 2.79 -11.77
CA ASN A 68 9.74 2.20 -13.11
C ASN A 68 9.43 0.69 -13.08
N GLU A 69 9.57 0.03 -11.94
CA GLU A 69 9.19 -1.38 -11.80
C GLU A 69 7.69 -1.57 -11.61
N ILE A 70 6.95 -0.48 -11.40
CA ILE A 70 5.49 -0.52 -11.29
C ILE A 70 4.94 -0.42 -12.71
N THR A 71 4.69 -1.58 -13.32
CA THR A 71 4.34 -1.68 -14.74
C THR A 71 2.85 -1.82 -15.00
N GLN A 72 2.04 -2.11 -13.98
CA GLN A 72 0.61 -2.39 -14.11
C GLN A 72 -0.21 -1.31 -13.40
N GLN A 73 -0.12 -0.07 -13.91
CA GLN A 73 -0.77 1.09 -13.29
C GLN A 73 -2.29 1.08 -13.44
N ASP A 74 -2.82 0.23 -14.30
CA ASP A 74 -4.27 0.01 -14.47
C ASP A 74 -4.86 -0.78 -13.29
N LYS A 75 -4.04 -1.45 -12.51
CA LYS A 75 -4.48 -2.18 -11.32
C LYS A 75 -4.35 -1.32 -10.07
N SER A 76 -5.01 -1.76 -9.00
CA SER A 76 -4.80 -1.15 -7.68
C SER A 76 -3.39 -1.45 -7.19
N ILE A 77 -2.64 -0.41 -6.87
CA ILE A 77 -1.31 -0.56 -6.29
C ILE A 77 -1.48 -0.62 -4.78
N ILE A 78 -1.12 -1.77 -4.18
CA ILE A 78 -1.31 -1.97 -2.75
C ILE A 78 0.05 -2.02 -2.07
N LEU A 79 0.26 -1.08 -1.14
CA LEU A 79 1.52 -0.96 -0.40
C LEU A 79 1.44 -1.75 0.90
N ILE A 80 2.47 -2.53 1.17
CA ILE A 80 2.56 -3.43 2.31
C ILE A 80 3.85 -3.14 3.07
N CYS A 81 3.75 -2.88 4.36
CA CYS A 81 4.90 -2.76 5.25
C CYS A 81 4.68 -3.62 6.49
N ASP A 82 5.56 -3.51 7.50
CA ASP A 82 5.43 -4.35 8.69
C ASP A 82 4.13 -4.11 9.46
N MET A 83 3.85 -2.86 9.80
CA MET A 83 2.72 -2.49 10.66
C MET A 83 1.85 -1.38 10.08
N GLY A 84 2.06 -1.02 8.82
CA GLY A 84 1.29 0.03 8.17
C GLY A 84 1.83 1.44 8.40
N SER A 85 2.96 1.61 9.11
CA SER A 85 3.48 2.93 9.49
C SER A 85 4.23 3.64 8.36
N VAL A 86 4.87 2.90 7.47
CA VAL A 86 5.70 3.45 6.39
C VAL A 86 4.88 3.65 5.10
N SER A 87 3.85 2.84 4.92
CA SER A 87 3.06 2.84 3.69
C SER A 87 2.45 4.20 3.33
N PRO A 88 1.94 5.01 4.28
CA PRO A 88 1.45 6.34 3.92
C PRO A 88 2.49 7.24 3.27
N ASN A 89 3.73 7.20 3.77
CA ASN A 89 4.82 7.98 3.18
C ASN A 89 5.19 7.46 1.79
N ALA A 90 5.19 6.14 1.62
CA ALA A 90 5.41 5.53 0.30
C ALA A 90 4.33 5.94 -0.69
N GLY A 91 3.08 5.94 -0.25
CA GLY A 91 1.96 6.38 -1.09
C GLY A 91 2.10 7.82 -1.54
N GLU A 92 2.58 8.70 -0.67
CA GLU A 92 2.84 10.09 -1.04
C GLU A 92 3.91 10.20 -2.13
N ILE A 93 4.97 9.39 -2.04
CA ILE A 93 6.00 9.33 -3.08
C ILE A 93 5.38 8.94 -4.42
N LEU A 94 4.55 7.89 -4.42
CA LEU A 94 3.91 7.42 -5.66
C LEU A 94 2.94 8.46 -6.23
N LYS A 95 2.17 9.13 -5.40
CA LYS A 95 1.24 10.16 -5.85
C LYS A 95 1.97 11.32 -6.52
N LYS A 96 3.12 11.73 -5.99
CA LYS A 96 3.95 12.76 -6.59
C LYS A 96 4.49 12.35 -7.95
N GLU A 97 4.70 11.05 -8.15
CA GLU A 97 5.15 10.48 -9.43
C GLU A 97 3.98 10.28 -10.43
N GLY A 98 2.74 10.60 -10.02
CA GLY A 98 1.58 10.51 -10.90
C GLY A 98 0.73 9.26 -10.76
N PHE A 99 1.05 8.38 -9.83
CA PHE A 99 0.24 7.18 -9.58
C PHE A 99 -1.05 7.58 -8.84
N THR A 100 -2.19 7.09 -9.32
CA THR A 100 -3.50 7.53 -8.82
C THR A 100 -4.25 6.48 -8.03
N ASN A 101 -4.01 5.20 -8.28
CA ASN A 101 -4.78 4.11 -7.67
C ASN A 101 -3.95 3.40 -6.59
N VAL A 102 -3.61 4.13 -5.53
CA VAL A 102 -2.73 3.65 -4.46
C VAL A 102 -3.55 3.33 -3.22
N LEU A 103 -3.41 2.10 -2.73
CA LEU A 103 -4.07 1.59 -1.52
C LEU A 103 -3.00 1.12 -0.53
N ILE A 104 -3.39 1.02 0.74
CA ILE A 104 -2.49 0.62 1.82
C ILE A 104 -3.11 -0.54 2.57
N LEU A 105 -2.34 -1.62 2.78
CA LEU A 105 -2.79 -2.73 3.62
C LEU A 105 -2.78 -2.28 5.09
N LYS A 106 -3.96 -2.19 5.68
CA LYS A 106 -4.11 -1.80 7.09
C LYS A 106 -3.41 -2.79 7.99
N GLY A 107 -2.54 -2.28 8.86
CA GLY A 107 -1.81 -3.11 9.82
C GLY A 107 -0.65 -3.92 9.23
N GLY A 108 -0.45 -3.88 7.92
CA GLY A 108 0.68 -4.51 7.23
C GLY A 108 0.77 -6.02 7.45
N ILE A 109 1.99 -6.55 7.32
CA ILE A 109 2.26 -7.99 7.49
C ILE A 109 1.94 -8.45 8.91
N ASN A 110 2.14 -7.60 9.92
CA ASN A 110 1.83 -7.98 11.30
C ASN A 110 0.36 -8.37 11.45
N GLU A 111 -0.55 -7.54 10.97
CA GLU A 111 -1.99 -7.83 11.00
C GLU A 111 -2.35 -9.07 10.17
N TRP A 112 -1.71 -9.22 9.01
CA TRP A 112 -1.88 -10.39 8.15
C TRP A 112 -1.55 -11.68 8.88
N ARG A 113 -0.41 -11.70 9.62
CA ARG A 113 -0.01 -12.85 10.43
C ARG A 113 -0.97 -13.11 11.58
N MET A 114 -1.45 -12.06 12.24
CA MET A 114 -2.39 -12.19 13.35
C MET A 114 -3.70 -12.81 12.91
N GLN A 115 -4.08 -12.63 11.66
CA GLN A 115 -5.27 -13.25 11.07
C GLN A 115 -4.99 -14.65 10.52
N ASN A 116 -3.79 -15.19 10.74
CA ASN A 116 -3.36 -16.50 10.27
C ASN A 116 -3.47 -16.68 8.75
N LEU A 117 -3.26 -15.61 7.99
CA LEU A 117 -3.28 -15.65 6.54
C LEU A 117 -1.92 -16.14 6.02
N PRO A 118 -1.91 -16.87 4.87
CA PRO A 118 -0.69 -17.54 4.42
C PRO A 118 0.35 -16.57 3.87
N LEU A 119 1.61 -16.91 4.11
CA LEU A 119 2.78 -16.27 3.48
C LEU A 119 3.55 -17.34 2.71
N VAL A 120 4.21 -16.92 1.66
CA VAL A 120 5.06 -17.80 0.86
C VAL A 120 6.54 -17.44 1.01
#